data_61bb2f200a2e8dc3ecf95f7ee0d2436d
#
_entry.id   61bb2f200a2e8dc3ecf95f7ee0d2436d
#
_cell.length_a   1.000
_cell.length_b   1.000
_cell.length_c   1.000
_cell.angle_alpha   90.00
_cell.angle_beta   90.00
_cell.angle_gamma   90.00
#
_symmetry.space_group_name_H-M   'P 1'
#
loop_
_entity.id
_entity.type
_entity.pdbx_description
1 polymer ?
#
loop_
_entity_poly.entity_id
_entity_poly.type
_entity_poly.pdbx_seq_one_letter_code
_entity_poly.pdbx_strand_id
1 'polypeptide(L)'
;MSVRALSQPAEETELALATRGRRNGTTLEEVASRAGVSRATVSRVVNGSPKVSPDVRRAVEAAVAELGYIPNRAARSLVTRRSGSIGVVITEPTGRLFSDPFFPRLLRGISGSLSARDLQLILLMPSSRGDAERTADYLTAGHVDGALLVSLHGDDPLPDRIAQSGIPYVVGGRPLRTPAASFVDVDNRGGSRSAVEHLIAGGRRTIGTITGPRDMGAGVDRLDGYHDALLEAGLPIETSLETAGDFTQEGGTAAMERLLKARPDIDAVFAASDLMAAGAMSVLEAAGRRIPQDVAVVGYDDSPVASTLRPRLTSVRQPIEEMGHEMTRLLVDAVEGTDSVQRRVILATELIRRASSAGRRVP
;
A
#
# COMPACT_ATOMS: atom_id res chain seq x y z
N MET A 1 -52.49 43.17 -31.09
CA MET A 1 -52.49 42.97 -29.62
C MET A 1 -51.07 42.81 -29.18
N SER A 2 -50.55 43.81 -28.49
CA SER A 2 -49.16 44.03 -28.13
C SER A 2 -48.86 43.33 -26.84
N VAL A 3 -47.79 42.51 -26.79
CA VAL A 3 -47.26 41.97 -25.54
C VAL A 3 -45.95 42.69 -25.26
N ARG A 4 -45.93 43.49 -24.23
CA ARG A 4 -44.77 44.20 -23.69
C ARG A 4 -43.80 43.20 -23.05
N ALA A 5 -42.56 43.23 -23.51
CA ALA A 5 -41.42 42.63 -22.80
C ALA A 5 -41.02 43.52 -21.62
N LEU A 6 -41.00 42.98 -20.41
CA LEU A 6 -40.47 43.63 -19.22
C LEU A 6 -38.96 43.29 -19.14
N SER A 7 -38.16 44.33 -19.33
CA SER A 7 -36.73 44.33 -19.00
C SER A 7 -36.58 44.54 -17.48
N GLN A 8 -35.90 43.66 -16.80
CA GLN A 8 -35.36 43.80 -15.43
C GLN A 8 -33.94 43.23 -15.32
N PRO A 9 -33.13 43.63 -14.33
CA PRO A 9 -31.99 44.48 -14.58
C PRO A 9 -30.67 43.72 -14.45
N ALA A 10 -29.67 44.15 -15.18
CA ALA A 10 -28.29 43.65 -15.18
C ALA A 10 -27.52 43.93 -13.87
N GLU A 11 -28.05 44.73 -12.96
CA GLU A 11 -27.36 45.15 -11.73
C GLU A 11 -27.32 44.07 -10.63
N GLU A 12 -28.32 43.19 -10.51
CA GLU A 12 -28.29 42.09 -9.53
C GLU A 12 -27.31 40.98 -9.86
N THR A 13 -26.97 40.79 -11.14
CA THR A 13 -26.03 39.79 -11.60
C THR A 13 -24.56 40.21 -11.35
N GLU A 14 -24.27 41.49 -11.42
CA GLU A 14 -22.93 42.03 -11.16
C GLU A 14 -22.59 42.02 -9.66
N LEU A 15 -23.56 42.25 -8.78
CA LEU A 15 -23.38 42.19 -7.34
C LEU A 15 -23.20 40.75 -6.83
N ALA A 16 -23.83 39.77 -7.49
CA ALA A 16 -23.66 38.33 -7.19
C ALA A 16 -22.33 37.76 -7.68
N LEU A 17 -21.71 38.32 -8.72
CA LEU A 17 -20.39 37.96 -9.21
C LEU A 17 -19.27 38.59 -8.38
N ALA A 18 -19.48 39.79 -7.83
CA ALA A 18 -18.50 40.44 -6.96
C ALA A 18 -18.35 39.77 -5.58
N THR A 19 -19.37 39.05 -5.11
CA THR A 19 -19.34 38.31 -3.83
C THR A 19 -18.73 36.89 -3.90
N ARG A 20 -18.42 36.37 -5.10
CA ARG A 20 -17.75 35.07 -5.27
C ARG A 20 -16.23 35.11 -5.21
N GLY A 21 -15.62 36.27 -5.06
CA GLY A 21 -14.17 36.43 -5.14
C GLY A 21 -13.52 36.98 -3.88
N ARG A 22 -13.69 36.35 -2.69
CA ARG A 22 -12.77 36.50 -1.56
C ARG A 22 -13.12 35.51 -0.44
N ARG A 23 -12.59 34.31 -0.47
CA ARG A 23 -12.27 33.62 0.78
C ARG A 23 -11.05 34.34 1.37
N ASN A 24 -11.24 35.53 1.92
CA ASN A 24 -10.23 36.18 2.75
C ASN A 24 -10.18 35.40 4.07
N GLY A 25 -9.38 34.34 4.12
CA GLY A 25 -8.91 33.81 5.39
C GLY A 25 -8.02 34.88 6.05
N THR A 26 -8.03 34.93 7.38
CA THR A 26 -7.15 35.77 8.18
C THR A 26 -5.70 35.72 7.65
N THR A 27 -5.05 36.87 7.58
CA THR A 27 -3.69 37.03 7.02
C THR A 27 -2.62 37.07 8.12
N LEU A 28 -1.36 36.81 7.74
CA LEU A 28 -0.23 36.98 8.66
C LEU A 28 -0.10 38.42 9.18
N GLU A 29 -0.51 39.41 8.39
CA GLU A 29 -0.53 40.82 8.71
C GLU A 29 -1.54 41.12 9.82
N GLU A 30 -2.72 40.55 9.76
CA GLU A 30 -3.77 40.73 10.78
C GLU A 30 -3.35 40.08 12.12
N VAL A 31 -2.73 38.88 12.07
CA VAL A 31 -2.15 38.25 13.27
C VAL A 31 -1.02 39.11 13.85
N ALA A 32 -0.15 39.66 13.02
CA ALA A 32 0.93 40.52 13.44
C ALA A 32 0.43 41.80 14.15
N SER A 33 -0.57 42.44 13.56
CA SER A 33 -1.24 43.60 14.15
C SER A 33 -1.88 43.27 15.50
N ARG A 34 -2.60 42.12 15.58
CA ARG A 34 -3.29 41.68 16.81
C ARG A 34 -2.32 41.30 17.93
N ALA A 35 -1.19 40.67 17.58
CA ALA A 35 -0.15 40.28 18.54
C ALA A 35 0.86 41.40 18.89
N GLY A 36 0.78 42.55 18.23
CA GLY A 36 1.72 43.67 18.45
C GLY A 36 3.16 43.38 18.02
N VAL A 37 3.36 42.54 17.01
CA VAL A 37 4.70 42.13 16.53
C VAL A 37 4.81 42.28 15.00
N SER A 38 6.02 42.09 14.48
CA SER A 38 6.25 42.14 13.03
C SER A 38 5.71 40.85 12.36
N ARG A 39 5.28 40.95 11.06
CA ARG A 39 4.94 39.80 10.22
C ARG A 39 6.03 38.71 10.24
N ALA A 40 7.31 39.11 10.21
CA ALA A 40 8.44 38.20 10.29
C ALA A 40 8.48 37.43 11.62
N THR A 41 8.07 38.06 12.71
CA THR A 41 8.00 37.44 14.04
C THR A 41 6.85 36.42 14.07
N VAL A 42 5.67 36.76 13.55
CA VAL A 42 4.55 35.81 13.41
C VAL A 42 4.97 34.61 12.58
N SER A 43 5.59 34.84 11.41
CA SER A 43 6.09 33.76 10.55
C SER A 43 7.07 32.84 11.28
N ARG A 44 7.97 33.38 12.10
CA ARG A 44 8.91 32.57 12.92
C ARG A 44 8.17 31.74 13.96
N VAL A 45 7.16 32.27 14.65
CA VAL A 45 6.37 31.53 15.65
C VAL A 45 5.59 30.42 14.98
N VAL A 46 4.84 30.73 13.91
CA VAL A 46 4.04 29.77 13.16
C VAL A 46 4.86 28.64 12.53
N ASN A 47 6.12 28.94 12.19
CA ASN A 47 7.07 27.93 11.68
C ASN A 47 7.92 27.26 12.77
N GLY A 48 7.58 27.42 14.06
CA GLY A 48 8.22 26.71 15.15
C GLY A 48 9.64 27.17 15.50
N SER A 49 10.10 28.33 15.01
CA SER A 49 11.48 28.82 15.25
C SER A 49 11.79 28.91 16.76
N PRO A 50 12.92 28.35 17.22
CA PRO A 50 13.33 28.50 18.64
C PRO A 50 13.84 29.90 19.00
N LYS A 51 14.06 30.77 18.02
CA LYS A 51 14.64 32.11 18.18
C LYS A 51 13.63 33.19 18.57
N VAL A 52 12.50 32.81 19.20
CA VAL A 52 11.43 33.74 19.64
C VAL A 52 11.25 33.55 21.13
N SER A 53 11.16 34.69 21.86
CA SER A 53 10.96 34.65 23.32
C SER A 53 9.61 34.00 23.68
N PRO A 54 9.49 33.34 24.84
CA PRO A 54 8.28 32.69 25.28
C PRO A 54 7.05 33.62 25.32
N ASP A 55 7.25 34.87 25.72
CA ASP A 55 6.16 35.86 25.83
C ASP A 55 5.60 36.25 24.45
N VAL A 56 6.49 36.49 23.49
CA VAL A 56 6.11 36.80 22.11
C VAL A 56 5.42 35.60 21.46
N ARG A 57 5.90 34.38 21.74
CA ARG A 57 5.28 33.16 21.26
C ARG A 57 3.84 33.05 21.77
N ARG A 58 3.61 33.20 23.07
CA ARG A 58 2.27 33.16 23.66
C ARG A 58 1.33 34.22 23.08
N ALA A 59 1.82 35.45 22.86
CA ALA A 59 1.01 36.53 22.28
C ALA A 59 0.59 36.21 20.84
N VAL A 60 1.50 35.63 20.03
CA VAL A 60 1.19 35.24 18.65
C VAL A 60 0.24 34.04 18.62
N GLU A 61 0.45 33.01 19.44
CA GLU A 61 -0.42 31.84 19.54
C GLU A 61 -1.83 32.24 19.98
N ALA A 62 -1.99 33.15 20.92
CA ALA A 62 -3.28 33.70 21.33
C ALA A 62 -3.97 34.45 20.16
N ALA A 63 -3.23 35.30 19.43
CA ALA A 63 -3.79 36.00 18.27
C ALA A 63 -4.18 35.04 17.12
N VAL A 64 -3.39 33.99 16.87
CA VAL A 64 -3.72 32.91 15.90
C VAL A 64 -5.03 32.23 16.28
N ALA A 65 -5.20 31.84 17.55
CA ALA A 65 -6.40 31.18 18.05
C ALA A 65 -7.63 32.09 17.97
N GLU A 66 -7.50 33.36 18.37
CA GLU A 66 -8.58 34.36 18.36
C GLU A 66 -9.07 34.67 16.95
N LEU A 67 -8.16 34.84 16.00
CA LEU A 67 -8.46 35.19 14.62
C LEU A 67 -8.79 33.99 13.72
N GLY A 68 -8.64 32.76 14.25
CA GLY A 68 -8.81 31.53 13.45
C GLY A 68 -7.82 31.45 12.29
N TYR A 69 -6.61 32.00 12.45
CA TYR A 69 -5.61 31.99 11.38
C TYR A 69 -5.13 30.57 11.10
N ILE A 70 -5.29 30.13 9.86
CA ILE A 70 -4.76 28.88 9.37
C ILE A 70 -3.51 29.17 8.53
N PRO A 71 -2.33 28.66 8.92
CA PRO A 71 -1.11 28.84 8.15
C PRO A 71 -1.27 28.37 6.72
N ASN A 72 -0.96 29.22 5.75
CA ASN A 72 -1.01 28.86 4.34
C ASN A 72 0.16 27.90 4.02
N ARG A 73 -0.16 26.63 3.80
CA ARG A 73 0.83 25.59 3.47
C ARG A 73 1.60 25.92 2.19
N ALA A 74 0.96 26.50 1.18
CA ALA A 74 1.63 26.91 -0.05
C ALA A 74 2.66 28.03 0.19
N ALA A 75 2.39 28.97 1.10
CA ALA A 75 3.37 29.99 1.49
C ALA A 75 4.52 29.38 2.29
N ARG A 76 4.22 28.39 3.14
CA ARG A 76 5.24 27.65 3.91
C ARG A 76 6.13 26.81 3.00
N SER A 77 5.58 26.13 2.01
CA SER A 77 6.36 25.29 1.07
C SER A 77 7.34 26.11 0.23
N LEU A 78 7.00 27.35 -0.13
CA LEU A 78 7.91 28.26 -0.82
C LEU A 78 9.15 28.63 0.02
N VAL A 79 8.99 28.72 1.36
CA VAL A 79 10.09 29.08 2.28
C VAL A 79 10.92 27.85 2.66
N THR A 80 10.25 26.73 2.95
CA THR A 80 10.89 25.49 3.42
C THR A 80 11.35 24.59 2.27
N ARG A 81 10.88 24.82 1.05
CA ARG A 81 11.01 23.93 -0.11
C ARG A 81 10.47 22.52 0.15
N ARG A 82 9.51 22.39 1.09
CA ARG A 82 8.83 21.13 1.43
C ARG A 82 7.33 21.30 1.37
N SER A 83 6.67 20.34 0.74
CA SER A 83 5.21 20.32 0.61
C SER A 83 4.50 19.85 1.90
N GLY A 84 5.20 19.08 2.73
CA GLY A 84 4.62 18.37 3.88
C GLY A 84 3.73 17.21 3.46
N SER A 85 3.92 16.68 2.24
CA SER A 85 3.09 15.62 1.67
C SER A 85 3.95 14.49 1.12
N ILE A 86 3.46 13.26 1.27
CA ILE A 86 4.07 12.04 0.72
C ILE A 86 3.10 11.40 -0.25
N GLY A 87 3.59 11.09 -1.45
CA GLY A 87 2.85 10.34 -2.45
C GLY A 87 2.89 8.85 -2.16
N VAL A 88 1.73 8.18 -2.14
CA VAL A 88 1.62 6.72 -2.11
C VAL A 88 1.05 6.28 -3.44
N VAL A 89 1.85 5.61 -4.25
CA VAL A 89 1.46 5.13 -5.58
C VAL A 89 1.17 3.65 -5.51
N ILE A 90 -0.01 3.25 -5.93
CA ILE A 90 -0.41 1.84 -6.04
C ILE A 90 -0.80 1.56 -7.49
N THR A 91 -0.01 0.71 -8.17
CA THR A 91 -0.14 0.44 -9.61
C THR A 91 -1.06 -0.76 -9.88
N GLU A 92 -2.19 -0.80 -9.18
CA GLU A 92 -3.17 -1.87 -9.29
C GLU A 92 -4.53 -1.36 -9.77
N PRO A 93 -5.31 -2.21 -10.43
CA PRO A 93 -6.70 -1.87 -10.75
C PRO A 93 -7.47 -1.45 -9.49
N THR A 94 -8.28 -0.40 -9.60
CA THR A 94 -9.06 0.16 -8.48
C THR A 94 -9.91 -0.91 -7.77
N GLY A 95 -10.49 -1.84 -8.53
CA GLY A 95 -11.26 -2.95 -7.98
C GLY A 95 -10.44 -3.81 -7.01
N ARG A 96 -9.20 -4.17 -7.39
CA ARG A 96 -8.29 -4.94 -6.54
C ARG A 96 -7.86 -4.16 -5.30
N LEU A 97 -7.50 -2.89 -5.47
CA LEU A 97 -7.07 -2.03 -4.36
C LEU A 97 -8.08 -2.02 -3.20
N PHE A 98 -9.37 -1.98 -3.50
CA PHE A 98 -10.41 -1.91 -2.47
C PHE A 98 -10.95 -3.28 -2.03
N SER A 99 -10.77 -4.35 -2.80
CA SER A 99 -11.22 -5.69 -2.43
C SER A 99 -10.16 -6.51 -1.70
N ASP A 100 -8.87 -6.24 -1.92
CA ASP A 100 -7.77 -6.97 -1.28
C ASP A 100 -7.44 -6.34 0.09
N PRO A 101 -7.59 -7.09 1.20
CA PRO A 101 -7.29 -6.61 2.55
C PRO A 101 -5.83 -6.17 2.78
N PHE A 102 -4.90 -6.53 1.91
CA PHE A 102 -3.51 -6.14 1.96
C PHE A 102 -3.35 -4.61 1.94
N PHE A 103 -3.98 -3.95 0.96
CA PHE A 103 -3.82 -2.50 0.76
C PHE A 103 -4.35 -1.64 1.91
N PRO A 104 -5.58 -1.84 2.43
CA PRO A 104 -6.07 -1.09 3.58
C PRO A 104 -5.18 -1.24 4.83
N ARG A 105 -4.62 -2.42 5.07
CA ARG A 105 -3.71 -2.66 6.20
C ARG A 105 -2.39 -1.91 6.01
N LEU A 106 -1.80 -1.96 4.82
CA LEU A 106 -0.58 -1.23 4.48
C LEU A 106 -0.79 0.30 4.61
N LEU A 107 -1.88 0.80 4.03
CA LEU A 107 -2.24 2.22 4.10
C LEU A 107 -2.47 2.69 5.54
N ARG A 108 -3.01 1.84 6.43
CA ARG A 108 -3.15 2.14 7.86
C ARG A 108 -1.79 2.37 8.52
N GLY A 109 -0.82 1.49 8.27
CA GLY A 109 0.55 1.63 8.79
C GLY A 109 1.22 2.90 8.28
N ILE A 110 1.12 3.17 6.96
CA ILE A 110 1.66 4.39 6.34
C ILE A 110 0.99 5.64 6.92
N SER A 111 -0.34 5.70 6.92
CA SER A 111 -1.11 6.87 7.37
C SER A 111 -0.86 7.18 8.84
N GLY A 112 -0.80 6.16 9.71
CA GLY A 112 -0.48 6.33 11.12
C GLY A 112 0.91 6.94 11.33
N SER A 113 1.92 6.46 10.59
CA SER A 113 3.29 6.96 10.66
C SER A 113 3.45 8.39 10.13
N LEU A 114 2.73 8.75 9.07
CA LEU A 114 2.74 10.11 8.51
C LEU A 114 2.03 11.09 9.42
N SER A 115 0.86 10.72 9.96
CA SER A 115 0.09 11.56 10.90
C SER A 115 0.87 11.91 12.16
N ALA A 116 1.64 10.95 12.69
CA ALA A 116 2.52 11.19 13.85
C ALA A 116 3.64 12.22 13.58
N ARG A 117 3.87 12.59 12.31
CA ARG A 117 4.89 13.54 11.85
C ARG A 117 4.31 14.78 11.19
N ASP A 118 2.99 15.03 11.32
CA ASP A 118 2.27 16.12 10.63
C ASP A 118 2.42 16.11 9.10
N LEU A 119 2.68 14.95 8.50
CA LEU A 119 2.76 14.76 7.05
C LEU A 119 1.41 14.31 6.48
N GLN A 120 1.11 14.76 5.25
CA GLN A 120 -0.09 14.36 4.52
C GLN A 120 0.19 13.16 3.61
N LEU A 121 -0.77 12.24 3.52
CA LEU A 121 -0.78 11.16 2.54
C LEU A 121 -1.56 11.62 1.30
N ILE A 122 -0.95 11.48 0.13
CA ILE A 122 -1.60 11.66 -1.18
C ILE A 122 -1.61 10.30 -1.87
N LEU A 123 -2.79 9.70 -2.01
CA LEU A 123 -2.93 8.42 -2.70
C LEU A 123 -3.09 8.64 -4.21
N LEU A 124 -2.23 8.00 -4.99
CA LEU A 124 -2.18 8.05 -6.45
C LEU A 124 -2.42 6.65 -7.01
N MET A 125 -3.42 6.50 -7.86
CA MET A 125 -3.87 5.21 -8.40
C MET A 125 -3.87 5.27 -9.92
N PRO A 126 -2.71 5.18 -10.58
CA PRO A 126 -2.66 5.13 -12.04
C PRO A 126 -3.32 3.84 -12.54
N SER A 127 -4.28 3.97 -13.46
CA SER A 127 -5.03 2.86 -14.03
C SER A 127 -4.66 2.58 -15.49
N SER A 128 -3.80 3.40 -16.08
CA SER A 128 -3.32 3.28 -17.45
C SER A 128 -1.89 3.81 -17.57
N ARG A 129 -1.23 3.52 -18.67
CA ARG A 129 0.11 4.06 -18.95
C ARG A 129 0.13 5.60 -18.97
N GLY A 130 -0.90 6.24 -19.52
CA GLY A 130 -1.02 7.70 -19.52
C GLY A 130 -1.24 8.26 -18.10
N ASP A 131 -1.93 7.52 -17.23
CA ASP A 131 -2.07 7.89 -15.81
C ASP A 131 -0.74 7.77 -15.08
N ALA A 132 0.05 6.74 -15.37
CA ALA A 132 1.38 6.56 -14.79
C ALA A 132 2.32 7.72 -15.17
N GLU A 133 2.25 8.20 -16.41
CA GLU A 133 3.01 9.36 -16.86
C GLU A 133 2.60 10.64 -16.10
N ARG A 134 1.31 10.93 -16.00
CA ARG A 134 0.79 12.06 -15.20
C ARG A 134 1.16 11.96 -13.73
N THR A 135 1.13 10.74 -13.17
CA THR A 135 1.54 10.49 -11.79
C THR A 135 3.02 10.80 -11.59
N ALA A 136 3.88 10.37 -12.49
CA ALA A 136 5.29 10.70 -12.44
C ALA A 136 5.53 12.21 -12.52
N ASP A 137 4.86 12.92 -13.44
CA ASP A 137 4.96 14.38 -13.57
C ASP A 137 4.48 15.08 -12.27
N TYR A 138 3.38 14.63 -11.66
CA TYR A 138 2.90 15.18 -10.40
C TYR A 138 3.90 15.00 -9.27
N LEU A 139 4.48 13.81 -9.13
CA LEU A 139 5.47 13.51 -8.10
C LEU A 139 6.72 14.39 -8.25
N THR A 140 7.18 14.58 -9.49
CA THR A 140 8.44 15.30 -9.78
C THR A 140 8.27 16.82 -9.82
N ALA A 141 7.04 17.34 -9.89
CA ALA A 141 6.74 18.77 -9.90
C ALA A 141 6.81 19.46 -8.50
N GLY A 142 7.24 18.74 -7.46
CA GLY A 142 7.39 19.29 -6.10
C GLY A 142 6.09 19.34 -5.29
N HIS A 143 5.05 18.63 -5.71
CA HIS A 143 3.79 18.50 -4.97
C HIS A 143 3.90 17.58 -3.75
N VAL A 144 4.93 16.73 -3.72
CA VAL A 144 5.26 15.80 -2.64
C VAL A 144 6.75 15.88 -2.32
N ASP A 145 7.11 15.53 -1.08
CA ASP A 145 8.50 15.53 -0.62
C ASP A 145 9.20 14.19 -0.91
N GLY A 146 8.41 13.15 -1.17
CA GLY A 146 8.89 11.81 -1.49
C GLY A 146 7.74 10.89 -1.87
N ALA A 147 8.07 9.66 -2.31
CA ALA A 147 7.09 8.69 -2.78
C ALA A 147 7.28 7.29 -2.18
N LEU A 148 6.17 6.63 -1.85
CA LEU A 148 6.08 5.20 -1.56
C LEU A 148 5.46 4.50 -2.76
N LEU A 149 6.16 3.52 -3.33
CA LEU A 149 5.71 2.77 -4.50
C LEU A 149 5.29 1.38 -4.06
N VAL A 150 4.09 0.96 -4.37
CA VAL A 150 3.50 -0.30 -3.91
C VAL A 150 2.96 -1.10 -5.09
N SER A 151 3.15 -2.41 -5.04
CA SER A 151 2.63 -3.35 -6.05
C SER A 151 3.18 -3.08 -7.45
N LEU A 152 4.50 -2.92 -7.54
CA LEU A 152 5.17 -2.72 -8.83
C LEU A 152 5.23 -4.02 -9.63
N HIS A 153 4.85 -3.94 -10.88
CA HIS A 153 5.05 -4.98 -11.88
C HIS A 153 6.40 -4.81 -12.62
N GLY A 154 6.92 -5.88 -13.19
CA GLY A 154 8.29 -5.92 -13.72
C GLY A 154 8.63 -4.89 -14.79
N ASP A 155 7.65 -4.43 -15.55
CA ASP A 155 7.84 -3.46 -16.64
C ASP A 155 7.36 -2.04 -16.29
N ASP A 156 7.07 -1.75 -15.01
CA ASP A 156 6.64 -0.43 -14.59
C ASP A 156 7.80 0.59 -14.74
N PRO A 157 7.64 1.63 -15.58
CA PRO A 157 8.68 2.64 -15.80
C PRO A 157 8.75 3.69 -14.69
N LEU A 158 7.81 3.70 -13.75
CA LEU A 158 7.66 4.74 -12.73
C LEU A 158 8.90 4.84 -11.82
N PRO A 159 9.48 3.72 -11.31
CA PRO A 159 10.66 3.81 -10.45
C PRO A 159 11.85 4.49 -11.14
N ASP A 160 12.09 4.19 -12.42
CA ASP A 160 13.21 4.79 -13.18
C ASP A 160 13.02 6.29 -13.39
N ARG A 161 11.79 6.72 -13.69
CA ARG A 161 11.46 8.16 -13.84
C ARG A 161 11.64 8.92 -12.52
N ILE A 162 11.20 8.35 -11.42
CA ILE A 162 11.36 8.96 -10.09
C ILE A 162 12.85 9.03 -9.72
N ALA A 163 13.60 7.96 -9.95
CA ALA A 163 15.04 7.94 -9.69
C ALA A 163 15.79 9.03 -10.45
N GLN A 164 15.43 9.28 -11.72
CA GLN A 164 16.04 10.34 -12.54
C GLN A 164 15.73 11.75 -12.03
N SER A 165 14.61 11.95 -11.37
CA SER A 165 14.22 13.27 -10.82
C SER A 165 14.93 13.63 -9.52
N GLY A 166 15.55 12.65 -8.85
CA GLY A 166 16.21 12.84 -7.56
C GLY A 166 15.26 12.94 -6.35
N ILE A 167 13.95 12.73 -6.55
CA ILE A 167 13.00 12.70 -5.43
C ILE A 167 13.20 11.40 -4.62
N PRO A 168 13.25 11.46 -3.27
CA PRO A 168 13.35 10.27 -2.45
C PRO A 168 12.17 9.33 -2.65
N TYR A 169 12.44 8.02 -2.76
CA TYR A 169 11.37 7.03 -2.82
C TYR A 169 11.76 5.70 -2.15
N VAL A 170 10.76 4.96 -1.70
CA VAL A 170 10.90 3.62 -1.12
C VAL A 170 9.87 2.69 -1.76
N VAL A 171 10.29 1.47 -2.08
CA VAL A 171 9.44 0.44 -2.69
C VAL A 171 8.89 -0.49 -1.62
N GLY A 172 7.62 -0.79 -1.67
CA GLY A 172 6.97 -1.87 -0.93
C GLY A 172 6.99 -3.16 -1.73
N GLY A 173 7.72 -4.17 -1.21
CA GLY A 173 8.08 -5.39 -1.92
C GLY A 173 9.44 -5.29 -2.60
N ARG A 174 10.11 -6.44 -2.79
CA ARG A 174 11.38 -6.52 -3.50
C ARG A 174 11.18 -6.23 -5.00
N PRO A 175 11.77 -5.15 -5.53
CA PRO A 175 11.66 -4.86 -6.95
C PRO A 175 12.48 -5.85 -7.78
N LEU A 176 11.94 -6.28 -8.93
CA LEU A 176 12.64 -7.21 -9.83
C LEU A 176 13.71 -6.51 -10.69
N ARG A 177 13.51 -5.23 -11.04
CA ARG A 177 14.33 -4.49 -12.03
C ARG A 177 15.02 -3.23 -11.49
N THR A 178 14.78 -2.81 -10.28
CA THR A 178 15.37 -1.58 -9.71
C THR A 178 16.25 -1.92 -8.50
N PRO A 179 17.44 -2.51 -8.70
CA PRO A 179 18.30 -2.97 -7.60
C PRO A 179 18.82 -1.83 -6.71
N ALA A 180 18.75 -0.59 -7.18
CA ALA A 180 19.26 0.62 -6.51
C ALA A 180 18.24 1.33 -5.61
N ALA A 181 17.02 0.79 -5.42
CA ALA A 181 16.01 1.40 -4.55
C ALA A 181 16.10 0.87 -3.11
N SER A 182 15.80 1.74 -2.14
CA SER A 182 15.43 1.27 -0.81
C SER A 182 14.09 0.56 -0.87
N PHE A 183 13.96 -0.58 -0.19
CA PHE A 183 12.71 -1.30 -0.14
C PHE A 183 12.47 -1.95 1.21
N VAL A 184 11.20 -2.16 1.51
CA VAL A 184 10.73 -2.98 2.62
C VAL A 184 9.91 -4.12 2.06
N ASP A 185 10.25 -5.35 2.42
CA ASP A 185 9.55 -6.56 2.03
C ASP A 185 9.37 -7.47 3.24
N VAL A 186 8.68 -8.57 3.04
CA VAL A 186 8.61 -9.67 4.00
C VAL A 186 9.42 -10.86 3.48
N ASP A 187 9.75 -11.79 4.36
CA ASP A 187 10.38 -13.05 3.94
C ASP A 187 9.38 -13.95 3.19
N ASN A 188 9.12 -13.56 1.93
CA ASN A 188 8.19 -14.26 1.05
C ASN A 188 8.64 -15.70 0.79
N ARG A 189 9.95 -15.92 0.56
CA ARG A 189 10.52 -17.23 0.25
C ARG A 189 10.49 -18.16 1.47
N GLY A 190 10.95 -17.67 2.63
CA GLY A 190 10.93 -18.45 3.87
C GLY A 190 9.52 -18.75 4.36
N GLY A 191 8.59 -17.80 4.25
CA GLY A 191 7.18 -17.99 4.59
C GLY A 191 6.52 -19.08 3.74
N SER A 192 6.73 -19.05 2.42
CA SER A 192 6.22 -20.07 1.51
C SER A 192 6.84 -21.44 1.76
N ARG A 193 8.15 -21.49 1.96
CA ARG A 193 8.85 -22.71 2.33
C ARG A 193 8.21 -23.32 3.59
N SER A 194 8.03 -22.54 4.66
CA SER A 194 7.40 -23.00 5.90
C SER A 194 5.97 -23.52 5.71
N ALA A 195 5.20 -22.90 4.81
CA ALA A 195 3.84 -23.34 4.46
C ALA A 195 3.85 -24.72 3.80
N VAL A 196 4.76 -24.95 2.84
CA VAL A 196 4.86 -26.22 2.10
C VAL A 196 5.49 -27.32 2.97
N GLU A 197 6.51 -27.00 3.76
CA GLU A 197 7.08 -27.92 4.77
C GLU A 197 6.00 -28.42 5.75
N HIS A 198 5.10 -27.54 6.18
CA HIS A 198 3.97 -27.92 7.03
C HIS A 198 3.04 -28.93 6.32
N LEU A 199 2.75 -28.75 5.03
CA LEU A 199 1.96 -29.73 4.26
C LEU A 199 2.67 -31.07 4.14
N ILE A 200 3.98 -31.05 3.85
CA ILE A 200 4.83 -32.24 3.73
C ILE A 200 4.89 -33.01 5.07
N ALA A 201 5.08 -32.29 6.18
CA ALA A 201 5.07 -32.85 7.53
C ALA A 201 3.70 -33.45 7.91
N GLY A 202 2.60 -32.90 7.35
CA GLY A 202 1.26 -33.45 7.44
C GLY A 202 0.99 -34.70 6.58
N GLY A 203 2.03 -35.24 5.89
CA GLY A 203 1.96 -36.43 5.05
C GLY A 203 1.51 -36.20 3.62
N ARG A 204 1.47 -34.93 3.16
CA ARG A 204 1.10 -34.60 1.78
C ARG A 204 2.29 -34.80 0.83
N ARG A 205 2.01 -35.24 -0.39
CA ARG A 205 3.04 -35.58 -1.38
C ARG A 205 2.76 -35.02 -2.78
N THR A 206 1.50 -34.89 -3.18
CA THR A 206 1.09 -34.29 -4.46
C THR A 206 0.59 -32.87 -4.19
N ILE A 207 1.54 -31.96 -3.98
CA ILE A 207 1.25 -30.59 -3.52
C ILE A 207 1.20 -29.67 -4.73
N GLY A 208 0.03 -29.13 -5.05
CA GLY A 208 -0.10 -28.09 -6.07
C GLY A 208 0.15 -26.69 -5.52
N THR A 209 0.50 -25.74 -6.41
CA THR A 209 0.59 -24.33 -6.05
C THR A 209 -0.22 -23.44 -7.01
N ILE A 210 -0.89 -22.43 -6.44
CA ILE A 210 -1.48 -21.31 -7.16
C ILE A 210 -0.57 -20.11 -6.91
N THR A 211 0.23 -19.76 -7.95
CA THR A 211 1.26 -18.72 -7.82
C THR A 211 0.65 -17.32 -7.83
N GLY A 212 1.35 -16.32 -7.29
CA GLY A 212 1.09 -14.93 -7.61
C GLY A 212 1.61 -14.56 -9.02
N PRO A 213 1.38 -13.32 -9.47
CA PRO A 213 1.98 -12.79 -10.71
C PRO A 213 3.50 -12.92 -10.68
N ARG A 214 4.08 -13.48 -11.75
CA ARG A 214 5.52 -13.76 -11.82
C ARG A 214 6.36 -12.56 -12.27
N ASP A 215 5.71 -11.48 -12.57
CA ASP A 215 6.29 -10.15 -12.79
C ASP A 215 6.37 -9.30 -11.52
N MET A 216 6.02 -9.88 -10.37
CA MET A 216 6.12 -9.28 -9.03
C MET A 216 7.08 -10.07 -8.15
N GLY A 217 7.91 -9.37 -7.34
CA GLY A 217 8.87 -10.02 -6.43
C GLY A 217 8.22 -11.03 -5.49
N ALA A 218 7.07 -10.67 -4.88
CA ALA A 218 6.33 -11.57 -4.00
C ALA A 218 5.87 -12.86 -4.72
N GLY A 219 5.42 -12.77 -5.97
CA GLY A 219 5.00 -13.93 -6.75
C GLY A 219 6.17 -14.88 -7.05
N VAL A 220 7.32 -14.32 -7.42
CA VAL A 220 8.56 -15.09 -7.68
C VAL A 220 9.06 -15.75 -6.40
N ASP A 221 9.23 -14.97 -5.32
CA ASP A 221 9.83 -15.48 -4.08
C ASP A 221 8.95 -16.53 -3.40
N ARG A 222 7.60 -16.40 -3.48
CA ARG A 222 6.67 -17.42 -2.95
C ARG A 222 6.73 -18.70 -3.75
N LEU A 223 6.91 -18.63 -5.06
CA LEU A 223 7.12 -19.84 -5.89
C LEU A 223 8.46 -20.49 -5.60
N ASP A 224 9.53 -19.70 -5.47
CA ASP A 224 10.86 -20.23 -5.12
C ASP A 224 10.84 -20.94 -3.76
N GLY A 225 10.13 -20.39 -2.76
CA GLY A 225 9.98 -21.04 -1.47
C GLY A 225 9.21 -22.37 -1.52
N TYR A 226 8.20 -22.47 -2.41
CA TYR A 226 7.52 -23.74 -2.69
C TYR A 226 8.48 -24.76 -3.30
N HIS A 227 9.29 -24.36 -4.28
CA HIS A 227 10.29 -25.23 -4.89
C HIS A 227 11.34 -25.70 -3.88
N ASP A 228 11.85 -24.79 -3.04
CA ASP A 228 12.83 -25.12 -2.01
C ASP A 228 12.33 -26.23 -1.08
N ALA A 229 11.09 -26.09 -0.58
CA ALA A 229 10.51 -27.09 0.33
C ALA A 229 10.34 -28.47 -0.33
N LEU A 230 9.94 -28.52 -1.61
CA LEU A 230 9.85 -29.78 -2.35
C LEU A 230 11.21 -30.42 -2.54
N LEU A 231 12.22 -29.66 -2.97
CA LEU A 231 13.58 -30.13 -3.18
C LEU A 231 14.22 -30.67 -1.89
N GLU A 232 14.07 -29.94 -0.78
CA GLU A 232 14.58 -30.37 0.53
C GLU A 232 13.92 -31.68 1.02
N ALA A 233 12.66 -31.90 0.64
CA ALA A 233 11.93 -33.13 0.95
C ALA A 233 12.17 -34.28 -0.06
N GLY A 234 12.95 -34.07 -1.12
CA GLY A 234 13.16 -35.03 -2.19
C GLY A 234 11.91 -35.28 -3.06
N LEU A 235 10.99 -34.32 -3.10
CA LEU A 235 9.78 -34.36 -3.94
C LEU A 235 10.06 -33.73 -5.31
N PRO A 236 9.46 -34.23 -6.39
CA PRO A 236 9.67 -33.68 -7.73
C PRO A 236 8.99 -32.31 -7.88
N ILE A 237 9.62 -31.40 -8.63
CA ILE A 237 8.98 -30.18 -9.14
C ILE A 237 8.32 -30.54 -10.46
N GLU A 238 7.00 -30.44 -10.51
CA GLU A 238 6.21 -30.75 -11.69
C GLU A 238 5.41 -29.53 -12.14
N THR A 239 5.64 -29.05 -13.35
CA THR A 239 4.92 -27.89 -13.91
C THR A 239 3.41 -28.10 -13.99
N SER A 240 2.94 -29.35 -14.04
CA SER A 240 1.51 -29.72 -13.99
C SER A 240 0.87 -29.41 -12.61
N LEU A 241 1.67 -29.22 -11.56
CA LEU A 241 1.26 -28.85 -10.22
C LEU A 241 1.33 -27.32 -9.99
N GLU A 242 1.75 -26.54 -10.99
CA GLU A 242 1.86 -25.09 -10.88
C GLU A 242 0.80 -24.42 -11.76
N THR A 243 0.03 -23.51 -11.17
CA THR A 243 -0.97 -22.74 -11.91
C THR A 243 -0.86 -21.27 -11.55
N ALA A 244 -0.84 -20.39 -12.57
CA ALA A 244 -0.79 -18.95 -12.35
C ALA A 244 -2.11 -18.41 -11.81
N GLY A 245 -2.02 -17.60 -10.77
CA GLY A 245 -3.08 -16.74 -10.25
C GLY A 245 -2.65 -15.26 -10.32
N ASP A 246 -3.47 -14.39 -9.75
CA ASP A 246 -3.37 -12.93 -9.83
C ASP A 246 -3.63 -12.22 -8.49
N PHE A 247 -3.58 -12.98 -7.39
CA PHE A 247 -3.94 -12.58 -6.03
C PHE A 247 -5.43 -12.29 -5.80
N THR A 248 -6.32 -12.49 -6.80
CA THR A 248 -7.77 -12.36 -6.64
C THR A 248 -8.43 -13.69 -6.30
N GLN A 249 -9.64 -13.65 -5.76
CA GLN A 249 -10.42 -14.85 -5.50
C GLN A 249 -10.83 -15.54 -6.80
N GLU A 250 -11.21 -14.76 -7.80
CA GLU A 250 -11.60 -15.22 -9.14
C GLU A 250 -10.42 -15.93 -9.84
N GLY A 251 -9.23 -15.32 -9.77
CA GLY A 251 -8.01 -15.93 -10.29
C GLY A 251 -7.67 -17.24 -9.58
N GLY A 252 -7.87 -17.29 -8.25
CA GLY A 252 -7.72 -18.51 -7.45
C GLY A 252 -8.70 -19.61 -7.85
N THR A 253 -9.97 -19.26 -8.10
CA THR A 253 -11.00 -20.17 -8.61
C THR A 253 -10.59 -20.78 -9.95
N ALA A 254 -10.31 -19.93 -10.93
CA ALA A 254 -9.91 -20.39 -12.27
C ALA A 254 -8.60 -21.20 -12.26
N ALA A 255 -7.64 -20.84 -11.39
CA ALA A 255 -6.39 -21.59 -11.22
C ALA A 255 -6.65 -22.99 -10.64
N MET A 256 -7.51 -23.10 -9.62
CA MET A 256 -7.83 -24.39 -9.01
C MET A 256 -8.58 -25.33 -9.95
N GLU A 257 -9.50 -24.81 -10.75
CA GLU A 257 -10.19 -25.60 -11.78
C GLU A 257 -9.19 -26.22 -12.78
N ARG A 258 -8.23 -25.43 -13.26
CA ARG A 258 -7.16 -25.91 -14.15
C ARG A 258 -6.30 -26.96 -13.45
N LEU A 259 -5.94 -26.71 -12.20
CA LEU A 259 -5.10 -27.62 -11.41
C LEU A 259 -5.77 -28.97 -11.18
N LEU A 260 -7.05 -29.00 -10.77
CA LEU A 260 -7.81 -30.25 -10.60
C LEU A 260 -8.00 -31.03 -11.89
N LYS A 261 -8.17 -30.33 -13.01
CA LYS A 261 -8.27 -30.97 -14.34
C LYS A 261 -6.96 -31.62 -14.77
N ALA A 262 -5.81 -30.95 -14.51
CA ALA A 262 -4.49 -31.46 -14.85
C ALA A 262 -4.02 -32.57 -13.89
N ARG A 263 -4.33 -32.43 -12.62
CA ARG A 263 -3.87 -33.28 -11.51
C ARG A 263 -5.01 -33.60 -10.55
N PRO A 264 -5.90 -34.52 -10.89
CA PRO A 264 -7.01 -34.91 -10.02
C PRO A 264 -6.55 -35.65 -8.75
N ASP A 265 -5.30 -36.07 -8.70
CA ASP A 265 -4.66 -36.79 -7.60
C ASP A 265 -4.01 -35.87 -6.54
N ILE A 266 -4.13 -34.54 -6.67
CA ILE A 266 -3.54 -33.62 -5.69
C ILE A 266 -4.11 -33.87 -4.30
N ASP A 267 -3.24 -33.79 -3.28
CA ASP A 267 -3.59 -33.99 -1.88
C ASP A 267 -3.35 -32.74 -1.01
N ALA A 268 -2.72 -31.70 -1.58
CA ALA A 268 -2.61 -30.39 -0.96
C ALA A 268 -2.45 -29.25 -1.98
N VAL A 269 -2.79 -28.03 -1.56
CA VAL A 269 -2.57 -26.79 -2.33
C VAL A 269 -1.97 -25.72 -1.44
N PHE A 270 -0.88 -25.12 -1.91
CA PHE A 270 -0.36 -23.85 -1.43
C PHE A 270 -0.82 -22.73 -2.37
N ALA A 271 -1.64 -21.81 -1.89
CA ALA A 271 -2.06 -20.63 -2.64
C ALA A 271 -1.27 -19.39 -2.15
N ALA A 272 -0.70 -18.64 -3.09
CA ALA A 272 0.15 -17.49 -2.79
C ALA A 272 -0.62 -16.27 -2.22
N SER A 273 -1.92 -16.36 -1.95
CA SER A 273 -2.70 -15.42 -1.12
C SER A 273 -3.94 -16.10 -0.53
N ASP A 274 -4.50 -15.52 0.52
CA ASP A 274 -5.73 -16.02 1.14
C ASP A 274 -6.95 -15.87 0.24
N LEU A 275 -7.01 -14.84 -0.59
CA LEU A 275 -8.09 -14.67 -1.57
C LEU A 275 -8.07 -15.80 -2.60
N MET A 276 -6.89 -16.12 -3.16
CA MET A 276 -6.77 -17.25 -4.06
C MET A 276 -7.07 -18.58 -3.36
N ALA A 277 -6.65 -18.74 -2.09
CA ALA A 277 -7.00 -19.91 -1.29
C ALA A 277 -8.51 -20.04 -1.10
N ALA A 278 -9.24 -18.94 -0.88
CA ALA A 278 -10.71 -18.94 -0.77
C ALA A 278 -11.37 -19.41 -2.08
N GLY A 279 -10.90 -18.93 -3.23
CA GLY A 279 -11.33 -19.40 -4.54
C GLY A 279 -11.07 -20.89 -4.73
N ALA A 280 -9.85 -21.34 -4.38
CA ALA A 280 -9.48 -22.75 -4.46
C ALA A 280 -10.34 -23.64 -3.56
N MET A 281 -10.62 -23.22 -2.33
CA MET A 281 -11.47 -23.98 -1.39
C MET A 281 -12.90 -24.12 -1.94
N SER A 282 -13.46 -23.08 -2.55
CA SER A 282 -14.79 -23.13 -3.17
C SER A 282 -14.86 -24.16 -4.31
N VAL A 283 -13.83 -24.24 -5.15
CA VAL A 283 -13.73 -25.23 -6.24
C VAL A 283 -13.61 -26.65 -5.69
N LEU A 284 -12.77 -26.84 -4.67
CA LEU A 284 -12.60 -28.14 -4.00
C LEU A 284 -13.93 -28.64 -3.41
N GLU A 285 -14.66 -27.76 -2.72
CA GLU A 285 -15.97 -28.08 -2.13
C GLU A 285 -16.99 -28.45 -3.24
N ALA A 286 -17.07 -27.67 -4.31
CA ALA A 286 -17.93 -27.97 -5.46
C ALA A 286 -17.58 -29.28 -6.14
N ALA A 287 -16.30 -29.68 -6.13
CA ALA A 287 -15.82 -30.96 -6.63
C ALA A 287 -16.02 -32.14 -5.64
N GLY A 288 -16.65 -31.90 -4.48
CA GLY A 288 -16.88 -32.92 -3.45
C GLY A 288 -15.62 -33.32 -2.66
N ARG A 289 -14.54 -32.54 -2.74
CA ARG A 289 -13.29 -32.79 -2.01
C ARG A 289 -13.37 -32.20 -0.60
N ARG A 290 -13.14 -33.02 0.40
CA ARG A 290 -13.14 -32.60 1.81
C ARG A 290 -11.82 -31.93 2.18
N ILE A 291 -11.91 -30.77 2.82
CA ILE A 291 -10.75 -30.04 3.32
C ILE A 291 -10.71 -30.20 4.87
N PRO A 292 -9.63 -30.69 5.44
CA PRO A 292 -8.34 -31.06 4.86
C PRO A 292 -8.21 -32.56 4.49
N GLN A 293 -9.25 -33.37 4.65
CA GLN A 293 -9.14 -34.82 4.58
C GLN A 293 -8.63 -35.31 3.23
N ASP A 294 -9.23 -34.83 2.15
CA ASP A 294 -8.86 -35.19 0.78
C ASP A 294 -7.76 -34.26 0.24
N VAL A 295 -7.94 -32.93 0.42
CA VAL A 295 -6.98 -31.92 -0.01
C VAL A 295 -6.75 -30.89 1.12
N ALA A 296 -5.53 -30.77 1.58
CA ALA A 296 -5.14 -29.71 2.53
C ALA A 296 -4.91 -28.38 1.79
N VAL A 297 -5.24 -27.25 2.41
CA VAL A 297 -5.06 -25.92 1.81
C VAL A 297 -4.33 -25.00 2.76
N VAL A 298 -3.30 -24.31 2.26
CA VAL A 298 -2.58 -23.25 2.96
C VAL A 298 -2.58 -22.00 2.09
N GLY A 299 -2.86 -20.85 2.69
CA GLY A 299 -2.84 -19.53 2.07
C GLY A 299 -1.64 -18.69 2.51
N TYR A 300 -1.71 -17.41 2.19
CA TYR A 300 -0.71 -16.39 2.52
C TYR A 300 -1.43 -15.07 2.82
N ASP A 301 -0.93 -14.23 3.73
CA ASP A 301 -1.33 -12.91 4.21
C ASP A 301 -1.92 -12.90 5.63
N ASP A 302 -2.51 -13.99 6.10
CA ASP A 302 -3.32 -14.09 7.32
C ASP A 302 -4.34 -12.95 7.40
N SER A 303 -5.06 -12.77 6.31
CA SER A 303 -6.10 -11.78 6.16
C SER A 303 -7.37 -12.17 6.95
N PRO A 304 -8.32 -11.25 7.17
CA PRO A 304 -9.60 -11.58 7.80
C PRO A 304 -10.33 -12.76 7.15
N VAL A 305 -10.16 -12.95 5.84
CA VAL A 305 -10.73 -14.06 5.07
C VAL A 305 -10.30 -15.41 5.64
N ALA A 306 -9.03 -15.58 6.00
CA ALA A 306 -8.50 -16.82 6.54
C ALA A 306 -9.24 -17.31 7.80
N SER A 307 -9.72 -16.38 8.63
CA SER A 307 -10.44 -16.71 9.87
C SER A 307 -11.94 -16.96 9.67
N THR A 308 -12.52 -16.51 8.56
CA THR A 308 -13.96 -16.64 8.27
C THR A 308 -14.31 -17.85 7.44
N LEU A 309 -13.37 -18.40 6.64
CA LEU A 309 -13.54 -19.60 5.85
C LEU A 309 -13.92 -20.84 6.69
N ARG A 310 -14.53 -21.83 6.06
CA ARG A 310 -14.86 -23.12 6.65
C ARG A 310 -14.36 -24.26 5.75
N PRO A 311 -13.38 -25.04 6.25
CA PRO A 311 -12.64 -24.89 7.51
C PRO A 311 -11.77 -23.62 7.53
N ARG A 312 -11.41 -23.10 8.73
CA ARG A 312 -10.52 -21.93 8.87
C ARG A 312 -9.19 -22.19 8.21
N LEU A 313 -8.73 -21.24 7.41
CA LEU A 313 -7.55 -21.37 6.57
C LEU A 313 -6.26 -21.21 7.38
N THR A 314 -5.36 -22.20 7.28
CA THR A 314 -3.95 -22.05 7.65
C THR A 314 -3.31 -21.07 6.68
N SER A 315 -2.59 -20.09 7.17
CA SER A 315 -2.05 -19.02 6.33
C SER A 315 -0.72 -18.49 6.89
N VAL A 316 0.14 -18.03 6.02
CA VAL A 316 1.37 -17.31 6.41
C VAL A 316 1.01 -15.86 6.70
N ARG A 317 1.26 -15.42 7.94
CA ARG A 317 1.03 -14.03 8.36
C ARG A 317 2.15 -13.13 7.89
N GLN A 318 1.78 -12.04 7.26
CA GLN A 318 2.65 -10.91 6.97
C GLN A 318 2.42 -9.78 8.00
N PRO A 319 3.47 -9.12 8.49
CA PRO A 319 3.36 -7.92 9.31
C PRO A 319 3.10 -6.67 8.45
N ILE A 320 1.96 -6.64 7.73
CA ILE A 320 1.66 -5.65 6.69
C ILE A 320 1.64 -4.21 7.22
N GLU A 321 1.07 -3.99 8.41
CA GLU A 321 1.03 -2.65 9.02
C GLU A 321 2.43 -2.18 9.41
N GLU A 322 3.27 -3.08 9.95
CA GLU A 322 4.68 -2.81 10.26
C GLU A 322 5.47 -2.49 8.98
N MET A 323 5.19 -3.20 7.88
CA MET A 323 5.77 -2.89 6.58
C MET A 323 5.47 -1.43 6.17
N GLY A 324 4.24 -0.96 6.34
CA GLY A 324 3.86 0.44 6.10
C GLY A 324 4.59 1.42 7.00
N HIS A 325 4.79 1.09 8.29
CA HIS A 325 5.57 1.90 9.22
C HIS A 325 7.03 2.01 8.80
N GLU A 326 7.67 0.90 8.46
CA GLU A 326 9.07 0.86 8.05
C GLU A 326 9.31 1.56 6.70
N MET A 327 8.42 1.38 5.72
CA MET A 327 8.47 2.13 4.46
C MET A 327 8.44 3.64 4.71
N THR A 328 7.53 4.10 5.57
CA THR A 328 7.41 5.53 5.92
C THR A 328 8.64 6.02 6.65
N ARG A 329 9.18 5.26 7.60
CA ARG A 329 10.39 5.61 8.33
C ARG A 329 11.57 5.81 7.37
N LEU A 330 11.83 4.84 6.50
CA LEU A 330 12.93 4.92 5.52
C LEU A 330 12.77 6.13 4.58
N LEU A 331 11.54 6.41 4.15
CA LEU A 331 11.30 7.55 3.26
C LEU A 331 11.52 8.88 3.97
N VAL A 332 11.02 9.03 5.21
CA VAL A 332 11.20 10.27 5.98
C VAL A 332 12.67 10.50 6.27
N ASP A 333 13.42 9.47 6.67
CA ASP A 333 14.87 9.55 6.89
C ASP A 333 15.61 10.06 5.63
N ALA A 334 15.20 9.56 4.44
CA ALA A 334 15.76 10.00 3.17
C ALA A 334 15.36 11.45 2.81
N VAL A 335 14.10 11.84 3.05
CA VAL A 335 13.61 13.21 2.82
C VAL A 335 14.31 14.21 3.75
N GLU A 336 14.58 13.83 4.99
CA GLU A 336 15.28 14.69 5.97
C GLU A 336 16.80 14.74 5.75
N GLY A 337 17.32 13.85 4.90
CA GLY A 337 18.76 13.77 4.62
C GLY A 337 19.57 13.17 5.78
N THR A 338 18.90 12.47 6.68
CA THR A 338 19.53 11.80 7.83
C THR A 338 20.15 10.46 7.43
N ASP A 339 19.71 9.89 6.33
CA ASP A 339 20.25 8.64 5.78
C ASP A 339 20.29 8.68 4.23
N SER A 340 21.48 8.54 3.66
CA SER A 340 21.71 8.49 2.22
C SER A 340 22.00 7.08 1.71
N VAL A 341 22.00 6.09 2.60
CA VAL A 341 22.33 4.69 2.25
C VAL A 341 21.05 3.96 1.84
N GLN A 342 21.15 3.21 0.74
CA GLN A 342 20.10 2.30 0.33
C GLN A 342 19.86 1.23 1.41
N ARG A 343 18.62 1.11 1.83
CA ARG A 343 18.20 0.15 2.86
C ARG A 343 17.31 -0.94 2.26
N ARG A 344 17.58 -2.16 2.68
CA ARG A 344 16.75 -3.34 2.37
C ARG A 344 16.27 -3.92 3.69
N VAL A 345 14.98 -3.79 3.97
CA VAL A 345 14.38 -4.33 5.19
C VAL A 345 13.50 -5.51 4.81
N ILE A 346 13.77 -6.66 5.41
CA ILE A 346 12.98 -7.88 5.24
C ILE A 346 12.37 -8.23 6.60
N LEU A 347 11.05 -8.17 6.68
CA LEU A 347 10.31 -8.49 7.89
C LEU A 347 10.01 -9.99 7.95
N ALA A 348 10.06 -10.57 9.14
CA ALA A 348 9.77 -11.98 9.34
C ALA A 348 8.28 -12.28 9.12
N THR A 349 7.99 -13.49 8.63
CA THR A 349 6.65 -14.05 8.49
C THR A 349 6.41 -15.17 9.49
N GLU A 350 5.15 -15.52 9.74
CA GLU A 350 4.75 -16.55 10.69
C GLU A 350 3.65 -17.45 10.12
N LEU A 351 3.80 -18.77 10.19
CA LEU A 351 2.75 -19.71 9.78
C LEU A 351 1.68 -19.86 10.88
N ILE A 352 0.48 -19.40 10.60
CA ILE A 352 -0.69 -19.52 11.48
C ILE A 352 -1.48 -20.77 11.12
N ARG A 353 -1.29 -21.83 11.89
CA ARG A 353 -1.91 -23.13 11.67
C ARG A 353 -3.39 -23.12 12.08
N ARG A 354 -4.26 -23.63 11.18
CA ARG A 354 -5.71 -23.75 11.39
C ARG A 354 -6.23 -25.07 10.81
N ALA A 355 -7.54 -25.19 10.68
CA ALA A 355 -8.20 -26.46 10.35
C ALA A 355 -7.99 -26.92 8.89
N SER A 356 -7.75 -26.01 7.94
CA SER A 356 -7.67 -26.34 6.49
C SER A 356 -6.45 -27.21 6.11
N SER A 357 -5.49 -27.37 7.00
CA SER A 357 -4.28 -28.17 6.76
C SER A 357 -3.95 -29.11 7.93
N ALA A 358 -4.91 -29.34 8.83
CA ALA A 358 -4.69 -30.32 9.91
C ALA A 358 -4.29 -31.67 9.33
N GLY A 359 -3.25 -32.31 9.91
CA GLY A 359 -2.66 -33.54 9.41
C GLY A 359 -3.72 -34.65 9.21
N ARG A 360 -3.45 -35.55 8.23
CA ARG A 360 -4.23 -36.80 8.14
C ARG A 360 -4.14 -37.50 9.50
N ARG A 361 -5.27 -37.73 10.17
CA ARG A 361 -5.29 -38.75 11.22
C ARG A 361 -4.95 -40.07 10.54
N VAL A 362 -3.73 -40.54 10.76
CA VAL A 362 -3.39 -41.92 10.40
C VAL A 362 -4.34 -42.80 11.21
N PRO A 363 -5.10 -43.72 10.59
CA PRO A 363 -6.01 -44.60 11.31
C PRO A 363 -5.25 -45.54 12.23
#